data_4c9586e7034f15f2c178aa42d21ca8ba
#
_entry.id   4c9586e7034f15f2c178aa42d21ca8ba
#
_cell.length_a   1.000
_cell.length_b   1.000
_cell.length_c   1.000
_cell.angle_alpha   90.00
_cell.angle_beta   90.00
_cell.angle_gamma   90.00
#
_symmetry.space_group_name_H-M   'P 1'
#
loop_
_entity.id
_entity.type
_entity.pdbx_description
1 polymer ?
#
loop_
_entity_poly.entity_id
_entity_poly.type
_entity_poly.pdbx_seq_one_letter_code
_entity_poly.pdbx_strand_id
1 'polypeptide(L)'
;YRANHQELTYRGGQDPILHLEMDLYSVIAWAEEHNQRWAFTLSNAGSYYFEDRCKREQLAELNWEAIQTNQWSGGNGIKEAKQAEFLIERNFPWHLVERIGVHSPLIYQQVVNMLPQGGHRPPVEVKREWYY
;
A
#
# COMPACT_ATOMS: atom_id res chain seq x y z
N TYR A 1 10.78 -5.43 -1.36
CA TYR A 1 11.07 -6.53 -2.28
C TYR A 1 12.19 -6.18 -3.28
N ARG A 2 12.23 -4.99 -3.87
CA ARG A 2 13.35 -4.52 -4.72
C ARG A 2 14.35 -3.60 -4.01
N ALA A 3 14.21 -3.41 -2.72
CA ALA A 3 15.00 -2.43 -1.96
C ALA A 3 16.53 -2.62 -2.04
N ASN A 4 16.99 -3.82 -2.40
CA ASN A 4 18.42 -4.12 -2.62
C ASN A 4 18.75 -4.56 -4.05
N HIS A 5 17.89 -4.29 -5.03
CA HIS A 5 18.15 -4.64 -6.41
C HIS A 5 19.37 -3.88 -6.94
N GLN A 6 20.24 -4.54 -7.72
CA GLN A 6 21.50 -3.95 -8.20
C GLN A 6 21.32 -2.67 -9.03
N GLU A 7 20.20 -2.53 -9.72
CA GLU A 7 19.86 -1.36 -10.53
C GLU A 7 19.39 -0.16 -9.71
N LEU A 8 19.11 -0.35 -8.40
CA LEU A 8 18.69 0.73 -7.52
C LEU A 8 19.90 1.35 -6.80
N THR A 9 19.90 2.65 -6.65
CA THR A 9 20.89 3.38 -5.83
C THR A 9 20.67 3.15 -4.34
N TYR A 10 19.43 2.86 -3.94
CA TYR A 10 19.04 2.57 -2.57
C TYR A 10 19.53 1.18 -2.12
N ARG A 11 20.17 1.12 -0.95
CA ARG A 11 20.74 -0.10 -0.34
C ARG A 11 20.27 -0.36 1.09
N GLY A 12 19.25 0.35 1.56
CA GLY A 12 18.78 0.29 2.95
C GLY A 12 17.93 -0.95 3.31
N GLY A 13 17.64 -1.83 2.35
CA GLY A 13 16.74 -2.96 2.59
C GLY A 13 15.30 -2.51 2.85
N GLN A 14 14.52 -3.33 3.54
CA GLN A 14 13.13 -3.03 3.86
C GLN A 14 12.97 -2.34 5.23
N ASP A 15 13.95 -2.40 6.11
CA ASP A 15 13.85 -1.93 7.48
C ASP A 15 13.32 -0.49 7.63
N PRO A 16 13.79 0.51 6.85
CA PRO A 16 13.27 1.88 6.94
C PRO A 16 12.00 2.15 6.14
N ILE A 17 11.42 1.16 5.47
CA ILE A 17 10.16 1.32 4.72
C ILE A 17 9.01 1.40 5.72
N LEU A 18 8.11 2.35 5.52
CA LEU A 18 6.89 2.51 6.30
C LEU A 18 5.69 2.03 5.48
N HIS A 19 4.79 1.32 6.12
CA HIS A 19 3.49 0.97 5.56
C HIS A 19 2.43 1.88 6.16
N LEU A 20 1.74 2.66 5.33
CA LEU A 20 0.59 3.46 5.72
C LEU A 20 -0.66 2.64 5.42
N GLU A 21 -1.39 2.28 6.47
CA GLU A 21 -2.65 1.54 6.36
C GLU A 21 -3.83 2.49 6.36
N MET A 22 -4.80 2.22 5.52
CA MET A 22 -6.03 2.97 5.39
C MET A 22 -7.15 2.09 4.88
N ASP A 23 -8.39 2.45 5.21
CA ASP A 23 -9.56 1.76 4.68
C ASP A 23 -9.81 2.18 3.21
N LEU A 24 -9.84 1.20 2.32
CA LEU A 24 -10.01 1.41 0.88
C LEU A 24 -11.33 2.11 0.54
N TYR A 25 -12.42 1.76 1.22
CA TYR A 25 -13.73 2.37 0.94
C TYR A 25 -13.80 3.81 1.42
N SER A 26 -13.13 4.13 2.52
CA SER A 26 -12.98 5.50 3.01
C SER A 26 -12.18 6.37 2.03
N VAL A 27 -11.11 5.81 1.45
CA VAL A 27 -10.31 6.49 0.42
C VAL A 27 -11.13 6.76 -0.83
N ILE A 28 -11.89 5.77 -1.31
CA ILE A 28 -12.77 5.92 -2.48
C ILE A 28 -13.84 6.98 -2.21
N ALA A 29 -14.50 6.92 -1.04
CA ALA A 29 -15.52 7.89 -0.66
C ALA A 29 -14.97 9.33 -0.66
N TRP A 30 -13.79 9.51 -0.05
CA TRP A 30 -13.11 10.80 -0.05
C TRP A 30 -12.78 11.29 -1.46
N ALA A 31 -12.27 10.41 -2.33
CA ALA A 31 -11.92 10.76 -3.71
C ALA A 31 -13.15 11.22 -4.51
N GLU A 32 -14.27 10.52 -4.38
CA GLU A 32 -15.53 10.86 -5.03
C GLU A 32 -16.09 12.20 -4.53
N GLU A 33 -16.08 12.45 -3.20
CA GLU A 33 -16.51 13.71 -2.60
C GLU A 33 -15.67 14.91 -3.08
N HIS A 34 -14.37 14.69 -3.30
CA HIS A 34 -13.45 15.75 -3.73
C HIS A 34 -13.22 15.80 -5.25
N ASN A 35 -14.01 15.06 -6.04
CA ASN A 35 -13.89 14.96 -7.49
C ASN A 35 -12.49 14.60 -7.95
N GLN A 36 -11.80 13.72 -7.22
CA GLN A 36 -10.53 13.15 -7.61
C GLN A 36 -10.74 11.81 -8.32
N ARG A 37 -10.03 11.63 -9.42
CA ARG A 37 -10.05 10.35 -10.11
C ARG A 37 -9.30 9.30 -9.31
N TRP A 38 -9.82 8.09 -9.33
CA TRP A 38 -9.17 6.92 -8.77
C TRP A 38 -9.35 5.73 -9.72
N ALA A 39 -8.45 4.79 -9.62
CA ALA A 39 -8.51 3.52 -10.32
C ALA A 39 -7.79 2.45 -9.50
N PHE A 40 -8.05 1.19 -9.80
CA PHE A 40 -7.23 0.10 -9.34
C PHE A 40 -6.89 -0.83 -10.49
N THR A 41 -5.80 -1.57 -10.35
CA THR A 41 -5.37 -2.55 -11.33
C THR A 41 -5.57 -3.96 -10.80
N LEU A 42 -5.74 -4.92 -11.71
CA LEU A 42 -5.84 -6.35 -11.35
C LEU A 42 -4.46 -7.00 -11.25
N SER A 43 -3.41 -6.30 -11.71
CA SER A 43 -2.02 -6.72 -11.69
C SER A 43 -1.11 -5.50 -11.58
N ASN A 44 0.19 -5.65 -11.78
CA ASN A 44 1.14 -4.54 -11.78
C ASN A 44 0.79 -3.49 -12.85
N ALA A 45 0.59 -2.23 -12.43
CA ALA A 45 0.28 -1.12 -13.34
C ALA A 45 1.37 -0.82 -14.37
N GLY A 46 2.61 -1.25 -14.12
CA GLY A 46 3.72 -1.16 -15.08
C GLY A 46 3.78 -2.30 -16.09
N SER A 47 2.85 -3.25 -16.04
CA SER A 47 2.78 -4.35 -17.01
C SER A 47 2.25 -3.86 -18.36
N TYR A 48 2.74 -4.45 -19.46
CA TYR A 48 2.26 -4.12 -20.80
C TYR A 48 0.77 -4.45 -21.01
N TYR A 49 0.28 -5.47 -20.32
CA TYR A 49 -1.12 -5.93 -20.37
C TYR A 49 -1.83 -5.71 -19.02
N PHE A 50 -1.67 -4.55 -18.40
CA PHE A 50 -2.44 -4.27 -17.20
C PHE A 50 -3.90 -3.95 -17.54
N GLU A 51 -4.78 -4.30 -16.63
CA GLU A 51 -6.19 -3.92 -16.67
C GLU A 51 -6.50 -3.03 -15.49
N ASP A 52 -7.17 -1.91 -15.74
CA ASP A 52 -7.63 -0.99 -14.70
C ASP A 52 -9.16 -0.99 -14.56
N ARG A 53 -9.61 -0.58 -13.40
CA ARG A 53 -11.01 -0.42 -13.01
C ARG A 53 -11.19 0.87 -12.23
N CYS A 54 -12.38 1.47 -12.33
CA CYS A 54 -12.69 2.74 -11.66
C CYS A 54 -14.09 2.78 -11.03
N LYS A 55 -14.69 1.62 -10.77
CA LYS A 55 -16.00 1.49 -10.13
C LYS A 55 -15.92 0.60 -8.91
N ARG A 56 -16.65 0.95 -7.84
CA ARG A 56 -16.66 0.20 -6.57
C ARG A 56 -17.07 -1.26 -6.75
N GLU A 57 -18.07 -1.51 -7.61
CA GLU A 57 -18.59 -2.85 -7.84
C GLU A 57 -17.53 -3.78 -8.45
N GLN A 58 -16.59 -3.20 -9.19
CA GLN A 58 -15.50 -3.95 -9.83
C GLN A 58 -14.42 -4.41 -8.84
N LEU A 59 -14.42 -3.93 -7.59
CA LEU A 59 -13.54 -4.46 -6.54
C LEU A 59 -13.74 -5.96 -6.29
N ALA A 60 -14.91 -6.49 -6.65
CA ALA A 60 -15.17 -7.93 -6.63
C ALA A 60 -14.34 -8.74 -7.65
N GLU A 61 -13.75 -8.09 -8.66
CA GLU A 61 -12.87 -8.71 -9.65
C GLU A 61 -11.45 -8.96 -9.11
N LEU A 62 -11.07 -8.31 -7.99
CA LEU A 62 -9.79 -8.53 -7.34
C LEU A 62 -9.72 -9.94 -6.73
N ASN A 63 -8.58 -10.58 -6.92
CA ASN A 63 -8.31 -11.85 -6.24
C ASN A 63 -7.86 -11.61 -4.80
N TRP A 64 -8.82 -11.36 -3.91
CA TRP A 64 -8.58 -11.07 -2.49
C TRP A 64 -7.86 -12.20 -1.77
N GLU A 65 -8.12 -13.45 -2.14
CA GLU A 65 -7.43 -14.62 -1.57
C GLU A 65 -5.92 -14.56 -1.87
N ALA A 66 -5.58 -14.30 -3.13
CA ALA A 66 -4.18 -14.14 -3.53
C ALA A 66 -3.53 -12.93 -2.83
N ILE A 67 -4.24 -11.80 -2.69
CA ILE A 67 -3.71 -10.59 -2.03
C ILE A 67 -3.42 -10.87 -0.55
N GLN A 68 -4.27 -11.60 0.14
CA GLN A 68 -4.16 -11.89 1.57
C GLN A 68 -3.10 -12.96 1.90
N THR A 69 -2.77 -13.86 0.98
CA THR A 69 -1.78 -14.89 1.25
C THR A 69 -0.37 -14.32 1.43
N ASN A 70 0.42 -14.88 2.32
CA ASN A 70 1.85 -14.55 2.46
C ASN A 70 2.75 -15.26 1.43
N GLN A 71 2.19 -16.14 0.61
CA GLN A 71 2.93 -16.88 -0.40
C GLN A 71 3.01 -16.08 -1.70
N TRP A 72 4.21 -15.92 -2.22
CA TRP A 72 4.49 -15.32 -3.53
C TRP A 72 4.76 -16.37 -4.62
N SER A 73 5.00 -17.63 -4.21
CA SER A 73 5.23 -18.76 -5.08
C SER A 73 4.03 -19.70 -5.02
N GLY A 74 3.26 -19.74 -6.06
CA GLY A 74 2.13 -20.66 -6.17
C GLY A 74 1.36 -20.34 -7.43
N GLY A 75 1.30 -21.24 -8.40
CA GLY A 75 0.51 -21.18 -9.61
C GLY A 75 0.54 -19.86 -10.42
N ASN A 76 0.23 -19.95 -11.69
CA ASN A 76 0.11 -18.78 -12.55
C ASN A 76 -1.01 -17.87 -12.04
N GLY A 77 -0.69 -16.63 -11.70
CA GLY A 77 -1.65 -15.58 -11.36
C GLY A 77 -1.59 -15.04 -9.92
N ILE A 78 -1.06 -15.78 -8.92
CA ILE A 78 -0.96 -15.26 -7.54
C ILE A 78 -0.01 -14.06 -7.50
N LYS A 79 1.15 -14.17 -8.13
CA LYS A 79 2.15 -13.11 -8.16
C LYS A 79 1.62 -11.85 -8.85
N GLU A 80 0.92 -12.01 -9.93
CA GLU A 80 0.29 -10.93 -10.69
C GLU A 80 -0.82 -10.28 -9.86
N ALA A 81 -1.71 -11.05 -9.27
CA ALA A 81 -2.79 -10.54 -8.43
C ALA A 81 -2.29 -9.79 -7.18
N LYS A 82 -1.20 -10.28 -6.55
CA LYS A 82 -0.55 -9.59 -5.41
C LYS A 82 0.10 -8.26 -5.79
N GLN A 83 0.25 -7.96 -7.06
CA GLN A 83 0.79 -6.71 -7.57
C GLN A 83 -0.33 -5.74 -8.00
N ALA A 84 -1.58 -6.04 -7.66
CA ALA A 84 -2.68 -5.09 -7.82
C ALA A 84 -2.39 -3.80 -7.06
N GLU A 85 -2.69 -2.68 -7.67
CA GLU A 85 -2.40 -1.36 -7.13
C GLU A 85 -3.67 -0.52 -7.10
N PHE A 86 -3.85 0.29 -6.06
CA PHE A 86 -4.84 1.34 -6.01
C PHE A 86 -4.18 2.68 -6.29
N LEU A 87 -4.73 3.42 -7.22
CA LEU A 87 -4.19 4.68 -7.73
C LEU A 87 -5.19 5.80 -7.45
N ILE A 88 -4.70 6.91 -6.93
CA ILE A 88 -5.49 8.11 -6.69
C ILE A 88 -4.80 9.32 -7.33
N GLU A 89 -5.59 10.20 -7.92
CA GLU A 89 -5.06 11.38 -8.60
C GLU A 89 -4.56 12.43 -7.60
N ARG A 90 -3.43 13.08 -7.93
CA ARG A 90 -2.83 14.23 -7.26
C ARG A 90 -2.30 13.97 -5.86
N ASN A 91 -3.15 13.83 -4.85
CA ASN A 91 -2.72 13.73 -3.47
C ASN A 91 -3.61 12.80 -2.66
N PHE A 92 -3.02 12.27 -1.63
CA PHE A 92 -3.67 11.43 -0.64
C PHE A 92 -3.77 12.22 0.69
N PRO A 93 -4.95 12.31 1.32
CA PRO A 93 -5.11 13.06 2.55
C PRO A 93 -4.58 12.30 3.75
N TRP A 94 -3.70 12.94 4.51
CA TRP A 94 -3.07 12.36 5.69
C TRP A 94 -4.05 11.86 6.76
N HIS A 95 -5.19 12.53 6.91
CA HIS A 95 -6.19 12.16 7.92
C HIS A 95 -6.89 10.82 7.66
N LEU A 96 -6.75 10.23 6.49
CA LEU A 96 -7.25 8.89 6.18
C LEU A 96 -6.26 7.76 6.55
N VAL A 97 -5.05 8.09 6.95
CA VAL A 97 -4.11 7.09 7.44
C VAL A 97 -4.58 6.61 8.82
N GLU A 98 -4.93 5.35 8.94
CA GLU A 98 -5.45 4.76 10.17
C GLU A 98 -4.34 4.22 11.07
N ARG A 99 -3.23 3.74 10.45
CA ARG A 99 -2.11 3.14 11.16
C ARG A 99 -0.83 3.23 10.33
N ILE A 100 0.31 3.27 11.03
CA ILE A 100 1.65 3.19 10.42
C ILE A 100 2.31 1.90 10.89
N GLY A 101 2.55 0.97 9.96
CA GLY A 101 3.31 -0.24 10.20
C GLY A 101 4.81 -0.02 10.00
N VAL A 102 5.63 -0.48 10.94
CA VAL A 102 7.08 -0.41 10.89
C VAL A 102 7.73 -1.76 11.13
N HIS A 103 8.93 -1.97 10.59
CA HIS A 103 9.62 -3.25 10.70
C HIS A 103 10.21 -3.50 12.11
N SER A 104 10.75 -2.49 12.76
CA SER A 104 11.53 -2.66 13.99
C SER A 104 11.19 -1.62 15.07
N PRO A 105 11.51 -1.92 16.36
CA PRO A 105 11.37 -0.96 17.45
C PRO A 105 12.21 0.30 17.25
N LEU A 106 13.34 0.20 16.56
CA LEU A 106 14.19 1.36 16.26
C LEU A 106 13.44 2.32 15.32
N ILE A 107 12.87 1.81 14.24
CA ILE A 107 12.09 2.61 13.29
C ILE A 107 10.82 3.13 13.95
N TYR A 108 10.15 2.33 14.79
CA TYR A 108 9.03 2.79 15.61
C TYR A 108 9.36 4.08 16.37
N GLN A 109 10.49 4.10 17.11
CA GLN A 109 10.86 5.25 17.91
C GLN A 109 11.16 6.48 17.03
N GLN A 110 11.82 6.28 15.89
CA GLN A 110 12.09 7.35 14.93
C GLN A 110 10.79 7.95 14.39
N VAL A 111 9.86 7.11 13.95
CA VAL A 111 8.56 7.55 13.40
C VAL A 111 7.72 8.30 14.43
N VAL A 112 7.60 7.76 15.65
CA VAL A 112 6.86 8.42 16.73
C VAL A 112 7.41 9.81 17.03
N ASN A 113 8.74 9.96 17.03
CA ASN A 113 9.41 11.25 17.28
C ASN A 113 9.22 12.24 16.11
N MET A 114 9.05 11.76 14.89
CA MET A 114 8.86 12.60 13.69
C MET A 114 7.41 13.05 13.51
N LEU A 115 6.44 12.32 14.06
CA LEU A 115 5.03 12.68 13.91
C LEU A 115 4.74 14.02 14.61
N PRO A 116 3.95 14.90 13.96
CA PRO A 116 3.60 16.19 14.52
C PRO A 116 2.86 16.04 15.85
N GLN A 117 3.05 16.99 16.77
CA GLN A 117 2.40 16.97 18.08
C GLN A 117 0.91 17.34 18.02
N GLY A 118 0.46 17.93 16.92
CA GLY A 118 -0.94 18.32 16.72
C GLY A 118 -1.54 17.74 15.43
N GLY A 119 -2.87 17.74 15.34
CA GLY A 119 -3.59 17.22 14.20
C GLY A 119 -3.75 15.70 14.23
N HIS A 120 -4.00 15.12 13.05
CA HIS A 120 -4.16 13.68 12.90
C HIS A 120 -2.84 12.95 13.15
N ARG A 121 -2.88 12.00 14.09
CA ARG A 121 -1.71 11.25 14.53
C ARG A 121 -2.04 9.75 14.58
N PRO A 122 -1.88 9.03 13.47
CA PRO A 122 -2.16 7.60 13.43
C PRO A 122 -1.24 6.83 14.39
N PRO A 123 -1.71 5.75 15.03
CA PRO A 123 -0.88 4.87 15.83
C PRO A 123 0.22 4.24 14.99
N VAL A 124 1.40 4.08 15.59
CA VAL A 124 2.55 3.40 14.99
C VAL A 124 2.64 2.01 15.63
N GLU A 125 2.80 0.98 14.83
CA GLU A 125 2.90 -0.41 15.31
C GLU A 125 4.04 -1.16 14.63
N VAL A 126 4.72 -2.03 15.37
CA VAL A 126 5.70 -2.95 14.79
C VAL A 126 4.95 -4.10 14.12
N LYS A 127 5.03 -4.18 12.79
CA LYS A 127 4.32 -5.13 11.92
C LYS A 127 5.30 -5.90 11.03
N ARG A 128 6.11 -6.75 11.65
CA ARG A 128 7.15 -7.53 10.92
C ARG A 128 6.56 -8.41 9.82
N GLU A 129 5.34 -8.90 10.01
CA GLU A 129 4.62 -9.72 9.06
C GLU A 129 4.24 -9.01 7.75
N TRP A 130 4.39 -7.70 7.69
CA TRP A 130 4.16 -6.90 6.46
C TRP A 130 5.41 -6.76 5.59
N TYR A 131 6.55 -7.30 6.04
CA TYR A 131 7.84 -7.24 5.36
C TYR A 131 8.27 -8.64 4.89
N TYR A 132 9.12 -8.71 3.88
CA TYR A 132 9.53 -9.97 3.23
C TYR A 132 11.01 -10.26 3.44
#